data_b5c9a87e47d0eb845b86d726d9218cee
#
_entry.id   b5c9a87e47d0eb845b86d726d9218cee
#
_cell.length_a   1.000
_cell.length_b   1.000
_cell.length_c   1.000
_cell.angle_alpha   90.00
_cell.angle_beta   90.00
_cell.angle_gamma   90.00
#
_symmetry.space_group_name_H-M   'P 1'
#
loop_
_entity.id
_entity.type
_entity.pdbx_description
1 polymer ?
#
loop_
_entity_poly.entity_id
_entity_poly.type
_entity_poly.pdbx_seq_one_letter_code
_entity_poly.pdbx_strand_id
1 'polypeptide(L)'
;PEIIIVDEIGTEMEALACRTIAERGVQLIGTAHGRLLENLIKNPTLSDLVGGVTTVTLGDDEARSRGCQKTISERASPATFPIVVEMHARSMWVEHDVEVSVDDILVGNRPVVNLRTRDEEKRVQVFPCVYDMDLVANESLDEQESSSNGNFRANPKPGFAVSKTTSGRDVSELTRIGEYNNNNSRSNNNR
;
A
#
# COMPACT_ATOMS: atom_id res chain seq x y z
N PRO A 1 2.88 -26.96 -12.20
CA PRO A 1 1.74 -26.06 -12.17
C PRO A 1 2.13 -24.70 -12.74
N GLU A 2 1.17 -23.99 -13.31
CA GLU A 2 1.36 -22.62 -13.81
C GLU A 2 1.12 -21.60 -12.70
N ILE A 3 0.20 -21.91 -11.80
CA ILE A 3 -0.18 -21.07 -10.67
C ILE A 3 -0.20 -21.91 -9.40
N ILE A 4 0.32 -21.36 -8.31
CA ILE A 4 0.26 -21.92 -6.96
C ILE A 4 -0.40 -20.91 -6.04
N ILE A 5 -1.38 -21.36 -5.26
CA ILE A 5 -2.02 -20.54 -4.22
C ILE A 5 -1.54 -21.05 -2.87
N VAL A 6 -1.01 -20.15 -2.05
CA VAL A 6 -0.51 -20.42 -0.69
C VAL A 6 -1.31 -19.60 0.29
N ASP A 7 -2.01 -20.26 1.19
CA ASP A 7 -2.77 -19.58 2.23
C ASP A 7 -1.93 -19.45 3.50
N GLU A 8 -1.93 -18.25 4.09
CA GLU A 8 -1.33 -17.94 5.38
C GLU A 8 0.19 -18.22 5.46
N ILE A 9 0.97 -17.52 4.65
CA ILE A 9 2.44 -17.53 4.75
C ILE A 9 2.82 -16.88 6.08
N GLY A 10 3.34 -17.68 7.03
CA GLY A 10 3.65 -17.24 8.40
C GLY A 10 5.06 -17.56 8.89
N THR A 11 5.79 -18.41 8.18
CA THR A 11 7.12 -18.85 8.58
C THR A 11 8.19 -18.49 7.57
N GLU A 12 9.44 -18.36 8.04
CA GLU A 12 10.61 -18.10 7.20
C GLU A 12 10.80 -19.18 6.13
N MET A 13 10.56 -20.44 6.48
CA MET A 13 10.67 -21.57 5.55
C MET A 13 9.64 -21.48 4.42
N GLU A 14 8.42 -21.05 4.70
CA GLU A 14 7.39 -20.83 3.69
C GLU A 14 7.72 -19.64 2.78
N ALA A 15 8.22 -18.54 3.36
CA ALA A 15 8.67 -17.38 2.59
C ALA A 15 9.82 -17.75 1.63
N LEU A 16 10.81 -18.52 2.11
CA LEU A 16 11.91 -19.02 1.29
C LEU A 16 11.42 -19.98 0.20
N ALA A 17 10.46 -20.84 0.51
CA ALA A 17 9.86 -21.74 -0.48
C ALA A 17 9.12 -20.96 -1.56
N CYS A 18 8.34 -19.95 -1.21
CA CYS A 18 7.67 -19.05 -2.15
C CYS A 18 8.66 -18.36 -3.07
N ARG A 19 9.74 -17.81 -2.54
CA ARG A 19 10.82 -17.20 -3.32
C ARG A 19 11.42 -18.19 -4.33
N THR A 20 11.77 -19.39 -3.88
CA THR A 20 12.34 -20.43 -4.75
C THR A 20 11.39 -20.83 -5.89
N ILE A 21 10.09 -20.87 -5.62
CA ILE A 21 9.07 -21.21 -6.61
C ILE A 21 8.89 -20.06 -7.62
N ALA A 22 8.84 -18.81 -7.13
CA ALA A 22 8.73 -17.62 -7.98
C ALA A 22 9.93 -17.49 -8.94
N GLU A 23 11.16 -17.72 -8.45
CA GLU A 23 12.39 -17.70 -9.25
C GLU A 23 12.38 -18.74 -10.39
N ARG A 24 11.56 -19.79 -10.26
CA ARG A 24 11.35 -20.78 -11.33
C ARG A 24 10.27 -20.39 -12.34
N GLY A 25 9.72 -19.20 -12.22
CA GLY A 25 8.70 -18.67 -13.16
C GLY A 25 7.29 -19.17 -12.94
N VAL A 26 6.98 -19.75 -11.78
CA VAL A 26 5.60 -20.12 -11.41
C VAL A 26 4.91 -18.93 -10.79
N GLN A 27 3.70 -18.62 -11.26
CA GLN A 27 2.90 -17.54 -10.67
C GLN A 27 2.41 -17.95 -9.27
N LEU A 28 2.67 -17.08 -8.28
CA LEU A 28 2.23 -17.28 -6.91
C LEU A 28 1.11 -16.30 -6.55
N ILE A 29 0.13 -16.80 -5.80
CA ILE A 29 -0.87 -16.00 -5.10
C ILE A 29 -0.79 -16.43 -3.64
N GLY A 30 -0.47 -15.50 -2.74
CA GLY A 30 -0.28 -15.80 -1.33
C GLY A 30 -1.08 -14.88 -0.43
N THR A 31 -1.47 -15.36 0.75
CA THR A 31 -1.93 -14.52 1.86
C THR A 31 -0.91 -14.55 2.98
N ALA A 32 -0.75 -13.43 3.68
CA ALA A 32 0.15 -13.30 4.82
C ALA A 32 -0.49 -12.43 5.90
N HIS A 33 -0.09 -12.64 7.14
CA HIS A 33 -0.52 -11.79 8.23
C HIS A 33 0.16 -10.42 8.17
N GLY A 34 -0.66 -9.37 8.19
CA GLY A 34 -0.25 -7.98 8.18
C GLY A 34 -1.37 -7.13 7.58
N ARG A 35 -1.63 -5.97 8.17
CA ARG A 35 -2.66 -5.07 7.64
C ARG A 35 -2.09 -4.12 6.60
N LEU A 36 -0.81 -3.76 6.75
CA LEU A 36 -0.10 -2.80 5.94
C LEU A 36 1.17 -3.44 5.37
N LEU A 37 1.61 -2.99 4.21
CA LEU A 37 2.87 -3.40 3.60
C LEU A 37 4.06 -3.22 4.56
N GLU A 38 4.04 -2.14 5.34
CA GLU A 38 5.06 -1.85 6.35
C GLU A 38 5.20 -2.96 7.40
N ASN A 39 4.12 -3.67 7.72
CA ASN A 39 4.16 -4.81 8.65
C ASN A 39 4.99 -5.96 8.08
N LEU A 40 4.92 -6.21 6.76
CA LEU A 40 5.75 -7.21 6.08
C LEU A 40 7.21 -6.77 6.04
N ILE A 41 7.48 -5.51 5.73
CA ILE A 41 8.83 -4.93 5.69
C ILE A 41 9.52 -5.07 7.05
N LYS A 42 8.81 -4.78 8.14
CA LYS A 42 9.33 -4.82 9.51
C LYS A 42 9.40 -6.22 10.12
N ASN A 43 8.72 -7.19 9.54
CA ASN A 43 8.72 -8.56 10.03
C ASN A 43 9.90 -9.35 9.44
N PRO A 44 10.91 -9.72 10.23
CA PRO A 44 12.09 -10.40 9.72
C PRO A 44 11.77 -11.77 9.06
N THR A 45 10.68 -12.41 9.48
CA THR A 45 10.23 -13.70 8.94
C THR A 45 9.62 -13.56 7.54
N LEU A 46 8.95 -12.44 7.26
CA LEU A 46 8.17 -12.23 6.03
C LEU A 46 8.78 -11.20 5.08
N SER A 47 9.81 -10.46 5.52
CA SER A 47 10.43 -9.41 4.71
C SER A 47 10.97 -9.91 3.38
N ASP A 48 11.39 -11.18 3.28
CA ASP A 48 11.84 -11.80 2.04
C ASP A 48 10.77 -11.85 0.96
N LEU A 49 9.49 -11.85 1.34
CA LEU A 49 8.38 -11.80 0.36
C LEU A 49 8.38 -10.49 -0.44
N VAL A 50 8.87 -9.41 0.16
CA VAL A 50 8.95 -8.07 -0.42
C VAL A 50 10.37 -7.65 -0.82
N GLY A 51 11.30 -8.62 -0.85
CA GLY A 51 12.68 -8.42 -1.28
C GLY A 51 13.71 -8.36 -0.15
N GLY A 52 13.28 -8.51 1.11
CA GLY A 52 14.15 -8.40 2.28
C GLY A 52 14.66 -6.97 2.50
N VAL A 53 15.17 -6.70 3.69
CA VAL A 53 15.74 -5.40 4.05
C VAL A 53 17.17 -5.60 4.52
N THR A 54 18.08 -4.84 3.98
CA THR A 54 19.48 -4.78 4.40
C THR A 54 19.87 -3.38 4.79
N THR A 55 20.86 -3.27 5.66
CA THR A 55 21.41 -1.99 6.10
C THR A 55 22.77 -1.77 5.45
N VAL A 56 22.93 -0.68 4.75
CA VAL A 56 24.16 -0.30 4.05
C VAL A 56 24.77 0.91 4.74
N THR A 57 26.09 0.86 4.97
CA THR A 57 26.84 2.00 5.50
C THR A 57 27.55 2.72 4.35
N LEU A 58 27.12 3.96 4.11
CA LEU A 58 27.72 4.83 3.09
C LEU A 58 29.04 5.44 3.55
N GLY A 59 29.92 5.72 2.60
CA GLY A 59 31.08 6.56 2.85
C GLY A 59 30.69 8.01 3.18
N ASP A 60 31.58 8.75 3.87
CA ASP A 60 31.32 10.13 4.30
C ASP A 60 30.97 11.06 3.14
N ASP A 61 31.66 10.92 2.03
CA ASP A 61 31.46 11.75 0.85
C ASP A 61 30.14 11.42 0.14
N GLU A 62 29.76 10.15 0.12
CA GLU A 62 28.50 9.71 -0.47
C GLU A 62 27.29 10.10 0.36
N ALA A 63 27.36 9.95 1.70
CA ALA A 63 26.33 10.39 2.61
C ALA A 63 26.07 11.91 2.53
N ARG A 64 27.15 12.70 2.41
CA ARG A 64 27.06 14.16 2.19
C ARG A 64 26.45 14.51 0.82
N SER A 65 26.87 13.80 -0.24
CA SER A 65 26.35 14.01 -1.59
C SER A 65 24.86 13.73 -1.71
N ARG A 66 24.37 12.67 -1.04
CA ARG A 66 22.95 12.28 -1.00
C ARG A 66 22.15 13.06 0.04
N GLY A 67 22.79 13.80 0.95
CA GLY A 67 22.12 14.53 2.05
C GLY A 67 21.41 13.61 3.04
N CYS A 68 21.85 12.36 3.18
CA CYS A 68 21.23 11.35 4.04
C CYS A 68 22.15 10.89 5.16
N GLN A 69 21.65 10.06 6.06
CA GLN A 69 22.45 9.43 7.10
C GLN A 69 23.45 8.44 6.50
N LYS A 70 24.56 8.16 7.20
CA LYS A 70 25.55 7.17 6.78
C LYS A 70 24.99 5.76 6.70
N THR A 71 24.01 5.45 7.53
CA THR A 71 23.35 4.15 7.56
C THR A 71 21.98 4.30 6.93
N ILE A 72 21.77 3.60 5.83
CA ILE A 72 20.51 3.59 5.11
C ILE A 72 19.99 2.15 5.01
N SER A 73 18.67 2.01 4.95
CA SER A 73 18.03 0.74 4.69
C SER A 73 17.70 0.66 3.20
N GLU A 74 18.04 -0.46 2.59
CA GLU A 74 17.78 -0.75 1.18
C GLU A 74 17.15 -2.14 1.04
N ARG A 75 16.44 -2.37 -0.06
CA ARG A 75 15.93 -3.69 -0.40
C ARG A 75 17.11 -4.59 -0.80
N ALA A 76 17.15 -5.81 -0.22
CA ALA A 76 18.27 -6.74 -0.39
C ALA A 76 18.24 -7.48 -1.74
N SER A 77 17.04 -7.72 -2.30
CA SER A 77 16.82 -8.50 -3.51
C SER A 77 15.52 -8.08 -4.21
N PRO A 78 15.27 -8.53 -5.46
CA PRO A 78 13.96 -8.36 -6.10
C PRO A 78 12.84 -8.96 -5.23
N ALA A 79 11.66 -8.36 -5.29
CA ALA A 79 10.51 -8.83 -4.53
C ALA A 79 10.04 -10.21 -5.04
N THR A 80 9.71 -11.13 -4.13
CA THR A 80 9.08 -12.41 -4.45
C THR A 80 7.68 -12.21 -5.05
N PHE A 81 6.94 -11.24 -4.49
CA PHE A 81 5.64 -10.82 -4.98
C PHE A 81 5.76 -9.38 -5.50
N PRO A 82 5.63 -9.15 -6.82
CA PRO A 82 5.75 -7.82 -7.40
C PRO A 82 4.56 -6.91 -7.05
N ILE A 83 3.42 -7.51 -6.67
CA ILE A 83 2.20 -6.79 -6.29
C ILE A 83 1.76 -7.27 -4.92
N VAL A 84 1.47 -6.32 -4.02
CA VAL A 84 0.81 -6.55 -2.74
C VAL A 84 -0.51 -5.80 -2.70
N VAL A 85 -1.54 -6.47 -2.19
CA VAL A 85 -2.87 -5.89 -2.00
C VAL A 85 -3.20 -5.88 -0.52
N GLU A 86 -3.37 -4.68 0.03
CA GLU A 86 -3.85 -4.49 1.40
C GLU A 86 -5.39 -4.43 1.41
N MET A 87 -6.00 -5.30 2.18
CA MET A 87 -7.44 -5.39 2.30
C MET A 87 -7.91 -4.56 3.50
N HIS A 88 -8.45 -3.36 3.26
CA HIS A 88 -8.95 -2.48 4.32
C HIS A 88 -10.44 -2.70 4.63
N ALA A 89 -11.24 -2.95 3.60
CA ALA A 89 -12.65 -3.26 3.71
C ALA A 89 -13.10 -4.18 2.57
N ARG A 90 -14.33 -4.71 2.64
CA ARG A 90 -14.90 -5.54 1.57
C ARG A 90 -15.01 -4.82 0.22
N SER A 91 -15.09 -3.49 0.26
CA SER A 91 -15.25 -2.63 -0.92
C SER A 91 -14.04 -1.72 -1.16
N MET A 92 -12.97 -1.84 -0.38
CA MET A 92 -11.82 -0.96 -0.48
C MET A 92 -10.52 -1.71 -0.21
N TRP A 93 -9.56 -1.61 -1.13
CA TRP A 93 -8.22 -2.16 -1.00
C TRP A 93 -7.18 -1.30 -1.70
N VAL A 94 -5.95 -1.40 -1.26
CA VAL A 94 -4.81 -0.67 -1.79
C VAL A 94 -3.87 -1.65 -2.49
N GLU A 95 -3.52 -1.36 -3.73
CA GLU A 95 -2.57 -2.14 -4.51
C GLU A 95 -1.23 -1.39 -4.59
N HIS A 96 -0.19 -2.07 -4.17
CA HIS A 96 1.20 -1.61 -4.22
C HIS A 96 1.95 -2.27 -5.37
N ASP A 97 2.71 -1.49 -6.12
CA ASP A 97 3.91 -1.98 -6.77
C ASP A 97 4.96 -2.13 -5.67
N VAL A 98 5.36 -3.36 -5.38
CA VAL A 98 6.15 -3.67 -4.19
C VAL A 98 7.53 -3.06 -4.26
N GLU A 99 8.18 -3.11 -5.42
CA GLU A 99 9.54 -2.60 -5.56
C GLU A 99 9.59 -1.09 -5.33
N VAL A 100 8.69 -0.35 -5.98
CA VAL A 100 8.59 1.10 -5.83
C VAL A 100 8.17 1.47 -4.41
N SER A 101 7.13 0.81 -3.89
CA SER A 101 6.57 1.15 -2.58
C SER A 101 7.53 0.84 -1.44
N VAL A 102 8.25 -0.27 -1.49
CA VAL A 102 9.23 -0.63 -0.45
C VAL A 102 10.42 0.32 -0.48
N ASP A 103 10.95 0.63 -1.66
CA ASP A 103 12.08 1.55 -1.80
C ASP A 103 11.72 2.96 -1.29
N ASP A 104 10.52 3.46 -1.59
CA ASP A 104 10.02 4.74 -1.06
C ASP A 104 9.87 4.71 0.47
N ILE A 105 9.26 3.66 1.02
CA ILE A 105 9.05 3.52 2.47
C ILE A 105 10.40 3.46 3.21
N LEU A 106 11.38 2.73 2.68
CA LEU A 106 12.69 2.58 3.31
C LEU A 106 13.49 3.88 3.40
N VAL A 107 13.28 4.81 2.45
CA VAL A 107 13.88 6.16 2.51
C VAL A 107 12.99 7.19 3.20
N GLY A 108 11.82 6.79 3.71
CA GLY A 108 10.88 7.65 4.43
C GLY A 108 9.96 8.48 3.53
N ASN A 109 9.86 8.13 2.26
CA ASN A 109 8.90 8.72 1.33
C ASN A 109 7.52 8.04 1.44
N ARG A 110 6.51 8.72 0.91
CA ARG A 110 5.17 8.18 0.76
C ARG A 110 5.00 7.65 -0.67
N PRO A 111 4.81 6.33 -0.86
CA PRO A 111 4.66 5.77 -2.19
C PRO A 111 3.35 6.18 -2.86
N VAL A 112 3.35 6.17 -4.19
CA VAL A 112 2.13 6.29 -4.99
C VAL A 112 1.55 4.90 -5.22
N VAL A 113 0.30 4.72 -4.86
CA VAL A 113 -0.41 3.43 -4.89
C VAL A 113 -1.71 3.52 -5.68
N ASN A 114 -2.31 2.38 -5.99
CA ASN A 114 -3.64 2.32 -6.58
C ASN A 114 -4.69 2.00 -5.50
N LEU A 115 -5.48 3.01 -5.13
CA LEU A 115 -6.68 2.77 -4.33
C LEU A 115 -7.77 2.18 -5.23
N ARG A 116 -8.29 1.03 -4.84
CA ARG A 116 -9.39 0.35 -5.52
C ARG A 116 -10.61 0.34 -4.63
N THR A 117 -11.73 0.83 -5.15
CA THR A 117 -13.01 0.82 -4.47
C THR A 117 -14.05 0.10 -5.32
N ARG A 118 -14.97 -0.60 -4.67
CA ARG A 118 -16.07 -1.29 -5.32
C ARG A 118 -17.39 -0.64 -4.91
N ASP A 119 -18.19 -0.18 -5.88
CA ASP A 119 -19.49 0.41 -5.65
C ASP A 119 -20.59 -0.65 -5.39
N GLU A 120 -21.82 -0.19 -5.17
CA GLU A 120 -22.98 -1.07 -4.89
C GLU A 120 -23.33 -1.95 -6.11
N GLU A 121 -23.05 -1.47 -7.32
CA GLU A 121 -23.23 -2.23 -8.57
C GLU A 121 -22.05 -3.18 -8.85
N LYS A 122 -21.12 -3.35 -7.90
CA LYS A 122 -19.93 -4.21 -7.98
C LYS A 122 -18.90 -3.77 -9.02
N ARG A 123 -18.97 -2.53 -9.53
CA ARG A 123 -17.96 -1.99 -10.43
C ARG A 123 -16.75 -1.54 -9.61
N VAL A 124 -15.56 -1.84 -10.12
CA VAL A 124 -14.30 -1.44 -9.49
C VAL A 124 -13.83 -0.12 -10.10
N GLN A 125 -13.57 0.85 -9.25
CA GLN A 125 -12.93 2.11 -9.62
C GLN A 125 -11.50 2.08 -9.09
N VAL A 126 -10.55 2.65 -9.85
CA VAL A 126 -9.13 2.68 -9.51
C VAL A 126 -8.66 4.12 -9.51
N PHE A 127 -8.03 4.54 -8.42
CA PHE A 127 -7.52 5.88 -8.23
C PHE A 127 -6.05 5.83 -7.81
N PRO A 128 -5.11 6.41 -8.57
CA PRO A 128 -3.76 6.61 -8.08
C PRO A 128 -3.79 7.65 -6.95
N CYS A 129 -3.13 7.34 -5.83
CA CYS A 129 -3.07 8.25 -4.68
C CYS A 129 -1.73 8.13 -3.95
N VAL A 130 -1.35 9.15 -3.20
CA VAL A 130 -0.23 9.06 -2.27
C VAL A 130 -0.69 8.31 -1.03
N TYR A 131 0.06 7.28 -0.67
CA TYR A 131 -0.24 6.44 0.48
C TYR A 131 0.18 7.12 1.77
N ASP A 132 -0.75 7.26 2.71
CA ASP A 132 -0.50 7.81 4.04
C ASP A 132 -0.75 6.74 5.10
N MET A 133 0.32 6.12 5.56
CA MET A 133 0.28 5.01 6.51
C MET A 133 -0.35 5.40 7.85
N ASP A 134 -0.12 6.62 8.31
CA ASP A 134 -0.64 7.09 9.60
C ASP A 134 -2.16 7.24 9.58
N LEU A 135 -2.71 7.73 8.48
CA LEU A 135 -4.15 7.87 8.31
C LEU A 135 -4.85 6.51 8.17
N VAL A 136 -4.26 5.59 7.40
CA VAL A 136 -4.80 4.25 7.21
C VAL A 136 -4.77 3.42 8.50
N ALA A 137 -3.71 3.52 9.28
CA ALA A 137 -3.57 2.83 10.56
C ALA A 137 -4.62 3.30 11.59
N ASN A 138 -4.94 4.60 11.63
CA ASN A 138 -5.88 5.18 12.57
C ASN A 138 -7.35 4.87 12.23
N GLU A 139 -7.73 4.88 10.94
CA GLU A 139 -9.10 4.55 10.52
C GLU A 139 -9.51 3.12 10.89
N SER A 140 -8.55 2.23 11.04
CA SER A 140 -8.82 0.84 11.42
C SER A 140 -9.18 0.65 12.87
N LEU A 141 -8.92 1.60 13.76
CA LEU A 141 -9.29 1.54 15.18
C LEU A 141 -10.74 1.98 15.38
N ASP A 142 -11.24 2.90 14.55
CA ASP A 142 -12.60 3.44 14.67
C ASP A 142 -13.68 2.46 14.17
N GLU A 143 -13.35 1.51 13.28
CA GLU A 143 -14.30 0.51 12.78
C GLU A 143 -14.64 -0.59 13.80
N GLN A 144 -13.82 -0.80 14.82
CA GLN A 144 -14.11 -1.79 15.88
C GLN A 144 -15.17 -1.30 16.87
N GLU A 145 -15.37 0.02 17.01
CA GLU A 145 -16.39 0.58 17.92
C GLU A 145 -17.76 0.83 17.27
N SER A 146 -17.87 0.85 15.94
CA SER A 146 -19.11 1.20 15.23
C SER A 146 -19.91 0.02 14.67
N SER A 147 -19.59 -1.22 15.04
CA SER A 147 -20.21 -2.46 14.53
C SER A 147 -21.65 -2.71 14.99
N SER A 148 -22.37 -1.74 15.55
CA SER A 148 -23.73 -1.94 16.08
C SER A 148 -24.86 -1.23 15.32
N ASN A 149 -24.60 -0.45 14.25
CA ASN A 149 -25.71 0.12 13.47
C ASN A 149 -25.42 0.13 11.97
N GLY A 150 -26.14 -0.74 11.26
CA GLY A 150 -26.06 -0.87 9.82
C GLY A 150 -26.58 0.34 9.09
N ASN A 151 -25.68 1.04 8.42
CA ASN A 151 -25.92 1.74 7.14
C ASN A 151 -24.57 2.13 6.56
N PHE A 152 -24.00 1.24 5.76
CA PHE A 152 -22.75 1.48 5.03
C PHE A 152 -23.03 2.39 3.84
N ARG A 153 -22.73 3.67 3.95
CA ARG A 153 -22.50 4.52 2.79
C ARG A 153 -21.04 4.40 2.37
N ALA A 154 -20.79 3.80 1.21
CA ALA A 154 -19.47 3.74 0.58
C ALA A 154 -19.05 5.15 0.10
N ASN A 155 -18.57 5.97 1.03
CA ASN A 155 -17.78 7.15 0.69
C ASN A 155 -16.32 6.83 1.05
N PRO A 156 -15.35 7.02 0.15
CA PRO A 156 -13.95 6.95 0.54
C PRO A 156 -13.72 7.98 1.65
N LYS A 157 -13.32 7.48 2.84
CA LYS A 157 -13.08 8.34 4.00
C LYS A 157 -11.89 9.26 3.78
N PRO A 158 -11.84 10.45 4.41
CA PRO A 158 -10.79 11.44 4.23
C PRO A 158 -9.45 10.94 4.81
N GLY A 159 -8.57 10.49 3.97
CA GLY A 159 -7.24 9.99 4.34
C GLY A 159 -6.31 9.84 3.15
N PHE A 160 -6.86 9.62 1.97
CA PHE A 160 -6.09 9.46 0.76
C PHE A 160 -6.08 10.76 -0.06
N ALA A 161 -4.88 11.21 -0.46
CA ALA A 161 -4.74 12.30 -1.42
C ALA A 161 -4.85 11.72 -2.83
N VAL A 162 -5.90 12.07 -3.58
CA VAL A 162 -6.07 11.65 -4.98
C VAL A 162 -5.39 12.64 -5.91
N SER A 163 -4.42 12.16 -6.69
CA SER A 163 -3.84 12.93 -7.79
C SER A 163 -4.74 12.82 -9.03
N LYS A 164 -5.22 13.93 -9.54
CA LYS A 164 -5.78 14.01 -10.90
C LYS A 164 -4.64 14.23 -11.88
N THR A 165 -3.86 13.19 -12.16
CA THR A 165 -2.84 13.27 -13.22
C THR A 165 -3.43 12.90 -14.57
N THR A 166 -3.71 13.89 -15.37
CA THR A 166 -3.50 13.81 -16.82
C THR A 166 -1.99 13.98 -17.04
N SER A 167 -1.32 12.92 -17.52
CA SER A 167 0.05 12.87 -18.05
C SER A 167 1.15 13.60 -17.26
N GLY A 168 1.97 12.80 -16.60
CA GLY A 168 3.40 13.00 -16.38
C GLY A 168 3.90 14.42 -16.16
N ARG A 169 3.88 14.88 -14.94
CA ARG A 169 4.83 15.77 -14.26
C ARG A 169 4.17 16.46 -13.06
N ASP A 170 4.89 16.40 -11.94
CA ASP A 170 4.70 17.23 -10.75
C ASP A 170 3.71 16.72 -9.67
N VAL A 171 4.32 16.13 -8.64
CA VAL A 171 3.64 15.60 -7.44
C VAL A 171 3.21 16.71 -6.47
N SER A 172 3.38 17.99 -6.83
CA SER A 172 3.13 19.14 -5.95
C SER A 172 1.66 19.61 -5.86
N GLU A 173 0.74 19.03 -6.66
CA GLU A 173 -0.70 19.37 -6.65
C GLU A 173 -1.59 18.23 -6.13
N LEU A 174 -1.28 17.68 -4.98
CA LEU A 174 -2.10 16.67 -4.33
C LEU A 174 -3.17 17.33 -3.46
N THR A 175 -4.40 17.31 -3.92
CA THR A 175 -5.56 17.79 -3.15
C THR A 175 -6.08 16.70 -2.21
N ARG A 176 -6.25 17.00 -0.93
CA ARG A 176 -6.89 16.11 0.06
C ARG A 176 -8.36 15.87 -0.31
N ILE A 177 -8.81 14.59 -0.25
CA ILE A 177 -10.17 14.17 -0.60
C ILE A 177 -11.25 14.82 0.28
N GLY A 178 -10.89 15.44 1.41
CA GLY A 178 -11.84 16.04 2.35
C GLY A 178 -12.64 17.26 1.87
N GLU A 179 -12.27 17.90 0.77
CA GLU A 179 -12.92 19.15 0.34
C GLU A 179 -13.97 18.99 -0.78
N TYR A 180 -14.17 17.80 -1.33
CA TYR A 180 -14.99 17.66 -2.55
C TYR A 180 -16.48 17.39 -2.32
N ASN A 181 -16.98 17.20 -1.10
CA ASN A 181 -18.37 16.80 -0.86
C ASN A 181 -19.28 17.84 -0.18
N ASN A 182 -18.87 19.11 -0.03
CA ASN A 182 -19.73 20.10 0.66
C ASN A 182 -20.47 21.08 -0.24
N ASN A 183 -20.33 21.03 -1.56
CA ASN A 183 -20.95 22.01 -2.46
C ASN A 183 -22.12 21.51 -3.34
N ASN A 184 -22.55 20.23 -3.20
CA ASN A 184 -23.67 19.73 -4.02
C ASN A 184 -24.98 19.47 -3.27
N SER A 185 -25.11 19.92 -2.00
CA SER A 185 -26.34 19.76 -1.22
C SER A 185 -27.15 21.05 -1.01
N ARG A 186 -26.80 22.15 -1.66
CA ARG A 186 -27.57 23.40 -1.60
C ARG A 186 -27.96 23.89 -2.98
N SER A 187 -28.83 23.16 -3.66
CA SER A 187 -29.63 23.73 -4.76
C SER A 187 -30.72 22.72 -5.14
N ASN A 188 -31.77 22.62 -4.34
CA ASN A 188 -33.12 22.29 -4.78
C ASN A 188 -34.08 22.33 -3.58
N ASN A 189 -34.45 23.55 -3.19
CA ASN A 189 -35.72 23.81 -2.53
C ASN A 189 -36.03 25.30 -2.72
N ASN A 190 -36.65 25.61 -3.86
CA ASN A 190 -37.56 26.73 -4.05
C ASN A 190 -38.15 26.64 -5.44
N ARG A 191 -39.28 25.96 -5.54
CA ARG A 191 -40.47 26.38 -6.31
C ARG A 191 -41.59 25.38 -6.04
#